data_243a1cde5bda68a101d6895e8259f62b
#
_entry.id   243a1cde5bda68a101d6895e8259f62b
#
_cell.length_a   1.000
_cell.length_b   1.000
_cell.length_c   1.000
_cell.angle_alpha   90.00
_cell.angle_beta   90.00
_cell.angle_gamma   90.00
#
_symmetry.space_group_name_H-M   'P 1'
#
loop_
_entity.id
_entity.type
_entity.pdbx_description
1 polymer ?
#
loop_
_entity_poly.entity_id
_entity_poly.type
_entity_poly.pdbx_seq_one_letter_code
_entity_poly.pdbx_strand_id
1 'polypeptide(L)'
;MKVVDRIRAMENFVEEMKQKRDTVVKLLMWEIGKNHTDSQKEFDRTVDYIYDTIEAYKKIDRDSAKFQKHSGINAHIRRGPLGVVLCLGPYNYPLNETFCLLIPALIMGNTVIFKPAKHGVLLISPLIEAFKKHFPPGVINILFGRGRVLATPIMESGKVNVLALIGHSSSANSLQESH
;
A
#
# COMPACT_ATOMS: atom_id res chain seq x y z
N MET A 1 -4.03 -14.95 6.04
CA MET A 1 -4.64 -15.25 4.72
C MET A 1 -3.68 -16.10 3.89
N LYS A 2 -4.17 -17.12 3.17
CA LYS A 2 -3.38 -17.87 2.18
C LYS A 2 -3.06 -16.98 0.97
N VAL A 3 -2.06 -17.35 0.16
CA VAL A 3 -1.67 -16.60 -1.04
C VAL A 3 -2.86 -16.37 -1.98
N VAL A 4 -3.60 -17.43 -2.29
CA VAL A 4 -4.76 -17.37 -3.19
C VAL A 4 -5.87 -16.43 -2.67
N ASP A 5 -6.05 -16.37 -1.35
CA ASP A 5 -7.06 -15.50 -0.75
C ASP A 5 -6.64 -14.03 -0.80
N ARG A 6 -5.34 -13.75 -0.64
CA ARG A 6 -4.79 -12.39 -0.78
C ARG A 6 -4.89 -11.87 -2.21
N ILE A 7 -4.58 -12.73 -3.18
CA ILE A 7 -4.73 -12.40 -4.61
C ILE A 7 -6.18 -12.06 -4.91
N ARG A 8 -7.12 -12.93 -4.52
CA ARG A 8 -8.56 -12.71 -4.73
C ARG A 8 -9.06 -11.44 -4.04
N ALA A 9 -8.61 -11.19 -2.81
CA ALA A 9 -8.97 -9.97 -2.08
C ALA A 9 -8.49 -8.71 -2.81
N MET A 10 -7.29 -8.74 -3.37
CA MET A 10 -6.75 -7.62 -4.14
C MET A 10 -7.45 -7.43 -5.48
N GLU A 11 -7.76 -8.51 -6.20
CA GLU A 11 -8.55 -8.48 -7.44
C GLU A 11 -9.93 -7.87 -7.20
N ASN A 12 -10.63 -8.32 -6.17
CA ASN A 12 -11.94 -7.78 -5.81
C ASN A 12 -11.87 -6.32 -5.36
N PHE A 13 -10.82 -5.95 -4.61
CA PHE A 13 -10.60 -4.57 -4.18
C PHE A 13 -10.41 -3.63 -5.36
N VAL A 14 -9.58 -3.98 -6.34
CA VAL A 14 -9.33 -3.10 -7.49
C VAL A 14 -10.58 -2.94 -8.37
N GLU A 15 -11.40 -3.99 -8.52
CA GLU A 15 -12.67 -3.88 -9.24
C GLU A 15 -13.65 -2.94 -8.54
N GLU A 16 -13.73 -2.98 -7.21
CA GLU A 16 -14.57 -2.05 -6.45
C GLU A 16 -14.00 -0.62 -6.44
N MET A 17 -12.69 -0.47 -6.38
CA MET A 17 -12.00 0.82 -6.52
C MET A 17 -12.34 1.48 -7.87
N LYS A 18 -12.36 0.75 -8.98
CA LYS A 18 -12.71 1.26 -10.32
C LYS A 18 -14.10 1.89 -10.35
N GLN A 19 -15.05 1.34 -9.60
CA GLN A 19 -16.41 1.90 -9.50
C GLN A 19 -16.45 3.27 -8.81
N LYS A 20 -15.38 3.65 -8.08
CA LYS A 20 -15.24 4.94 -7.39
C LYS A 20 -14.41 5.96 -8.18
N ARG A 21 -14.01 5.63 -9.43
CA ARG A 21 -13.10 6.42 -10.25
C ARG A 21 -13.45 7.91 -10.28
N ASP A 22 -14.67 8.26 -10.69
CA ASP A 22 -15.07 9.65 -10.86
C ASP A 22 -15.07 10.44 -9.54
N THR A 23 -15.43 9.78 -8.45
CA THR A 23 -15.38 10.39 -7.11
C THR A 23 -13.94 10.64 -6.68
N VAL A 24 -13.05 9.66 -6.81
CA VAL A 24 -11.65 9.79 -6.42
C VAL A 24 -10.93 10.84 -7.29
N VAL A 25 -11.19 10.85 -8.60
CA VAL A 25 -10.64 11.86 -9.53
C VAL A 25 -11.04 13.28 -9.11
N LYS A 26 -12.32 13.50 -8.79
CA LYS A 26 -12.79 14.82 -8.29
C LYS A 26 -12.11 15.20 -6.97
N LEU A 27 -11.94 14.26 -6.06
CA LEU A 27 -11.27 14.51 -4.78
C LEU A 27 -9.79 14.82 -4.97
N LEU A 28 -9.09 14.15 -5.89
CA LEU A 28 -7.72 14.52 -6.31
C LEU A 28 -7.64 15.97 -6.79
N MET A 29 -8.59 16.40 -7.65
CA MET A 29 -8.65 17.77 -8.11
C MET A 29 -8.82 18.77 -6.95
N TRP A 30 -9.71 18.50 -6.03
CA TRP A 30 -10.04 19.41 -4.92
C TRP A 30 -8.94 19.49 -3.85
N GLU A 31 -8.37 18.34 -3.47
CA GLU A 31 -7.44 18.30 -2.35
C GLU A 31 -6.05 18.83 -2.68
N ILE A 32 -5.57 18.59 -3.92
CA ILE A 32 -4.20 18.92 -4.31
C ILE A 32 -4.14 19.88 -5.52
N GLY A 33 -5.27 20.35 -6.02
CA GLY A 33 -5.31 21.31 -7.13
C GLY A 33 -4.85 20.71 -8.47
N LYS A 34 -4.90 19.39 -8.65
CA LYS A 34 -4.60 18.74 -9.92
C LYS A 34 -5.67 19.05 -10.97
N ASN A 35 -5.26 19.21 -12.22
CA ASN A 35 -6.23 19.27 -13.32
C ASN A 35 -6.90 17.92 -13.53
N HIS A 36 -8.03 17.93 -14.25
CA HIS A 36 -8.84 16.73 -14.47
C HIS A 36 -8.06 15.60 -15.17
N THR A 37 -7.33 15.95 -16.24
CA THR A 37 -6.57 14.96 -17.02
C THR A 37 -5.49 14.26 -16.20
N ASP A 38 -4.75 14.99 -15.37
CA ASP A 38 -3.69 14.41 -14.56
C ASP A 38 -4.26 13.64 -13.36
N SER A 39 -5.41 14.04 -12.83
CA SER A 39 -6.13 13.30 -11.81
C SER A 39 -6.65 11.95 -12.33
N GLN A 40 -7.17 11.94 -13.56
CA GLN A 40 -7.56 10.69 -14.23
C GLN A 40 -6.35 9.78 -14.46
N LYS A 41 -5.26 10.31 -14.99
CA LYS A 41 -4.02 9.54 -15.22
C LYS A 41 -3.47 8.94 -13.93
N GLU A 42 -3.50 9.69 -12.82
CA GLU A 42 -3.06 9.16 -11.54
C GLU A 42 -3.91 7.98 -11.08
N PHE A 43 -5.23 8.10 -11.19
CA PHE A 43 -6.14 7.01 -10.84
C PHE A 43 -5.91 5.77 -11.72
N ASP A 44 -5.92 5.95 -13.04
CA ASP A 44 -5.80 4.85 -14.01
C ASP A 44 -4.45 4.14 -13.85
N ARG A 45 -3.37 4.90 -13.72
CA ARG A 45 -2.02 4.37 -13.44
C ARG A 45 -1.97 3.58 -12.12
N THR A 46 -2.73 4.00 -11.11
CA THR A 46 -2.80 3.26 -9.85
C THR A 46 -3.49 1.91 -10.03
N VAL A 47 -4.56 1.88 -10.82
CA VAL A 47 -5.26 0.63 -11.17
C VAL A 47 -4.33 -0.31 -11.92
N ASP A 48 -3.62 0.18 -12.94
CA ASP A 48 -2.65 -0.61 -13.71
C ASP A 48 -1.55 -1.19 -12.79
N TYR A 49 -1.01 -0.35 -11.89
CA TYR A 49 -0.01 -0.78 -10.92
C TYR A 49 -0.50 -1.91 -10.01
N ILE A 50 -1.77 -1.86 -9.59
CA ILE A 50 -2.36 -2.94 -8.77
C ILE A 50 -2.40 -4.24 -9.56
N TYR A 51 -2.86 -4.23 -10.82
CA TYR A 51 -2.88 -5.43 -11.65
C TYR A 51 -1.48 -5.97 -11.92
N ASP A 52 -0.52 -5.11 -12.26
CA ASP A 52 0.88 -5.52 -12.48
C ASP A 52 1.47 -6.16 -11.22
N THR A 53 1.17 -5.61 -10.05
CA THR A 53 1.60 -6.16 -8.75
C THR A 53 0.99 -7.54 -8.50
N ILE A 54 -0.30 -7.73 -8.82
CA ILE A 54 -0.98 -9.03 -8.71
C ILE A 54 -0.30 -10.06 -9.61
N GLU A 55 -0.05 -9.73 -10.88
CA GLU A 55 0.57 -10.64 -11.83
C GLU A 55 2.04 -10.96 -11.47
N ALA A 56 2.80 -9.95 -11.03
CA ALA A 56 4.15 -10.15 -10.51
C ALA A 56 4.15 -11.10 -9.30
N TYR A 57 3.19 -10.93 -8.38
CA TYR A 57 3.10 -11.80 -7.21
C TYR A 57 2.68 -13.23 -7.58
N LYS A 58 1.72 -13.43 -8.49
CA LYS A 58 1.37 -14.75 -9.03
C LYS A 58 2.59 -15.46 -9.62
N LYS A 59 3.45 -14.74 -10.34
CA LYS A 59 4.68 -15.28 -10.90
C LYS A 59 5.65 -15.69 -9.79
N ILE A 60 5.88 -14.82 -8.82
CA ILE A 60 6.76 -15.08 -7.67
C ILE A 60 6.29 -16.31 -6.88
N ASP A 61 4.99 -16.46 -6.67
CA ASP A 61 4.43 -17.60 -5.94
C ASP A 61 4.63 -18.92 -6.71
N ARG A 62 4.37 -18.93 -8.03
CA ARG A 62 4.63 -20.10 -8.89
C ARG A 62 6.12 -20.49 -8.90
N ASP A 63 7.01 -19.51 -8.96
CA ASP A 63 8.46 -19.77 -9.00
C ASP A 63 8.97 -20.25 -7.63
N SER A 64 8.35 -19.79 -6.54
CA SER A 64 8.67 -20.21 -5.18
C SER A 64 8.29 -21.67 -4.88
N ALA A 65 7.45 -22.28 -5.71
CA ALA A 65 7.09 -23.69 -5.59
C ALA A 65 8.14 -24.63 -6.20
N LYS A 66 9.12 -24.10 -6.93
CA LYS A 66 10.13 -24.88 -7.67
C LYS A 66 11.47 -24.86 -6.95
N PHE A 67 12.19 -26.00 -7.00
CA PHE A 67 13.61 -26.01 -6.65
C PHE A 67 14.42 -25.32 -7.75
N GLN A 68 15.32 -24.45 -7.33
CA GLN A 68 16.27 -23.76 -8.20
C GLN A 68 17.66 -24.34 -7.96
N LYS A 69 18.34 -24.76 -9.03
CA LYS A 69 19.73 -25.23 -8.96
C LYS A 69 20.66 -24.07 -9.27
N HIS A 70 21.46 -23.69 -8.30
CA HIS A 70 22.49 -22.65 -8.48
C HIS A 70 23.83 -23.16 -7.96
N SER A 71 24.86 -23.13 -8.82
CA SER A 71 26.23 -23.57 -8.46
C SER A 71 26.31 -24.94 -7.77
N GLY A 72 25.49 -25.89 -8.22
CA GLY A 72 25.45 -27.25 -7.66
C GLY A 72 24.55 -27.41 -6.41
N ILE A 73 24.00 -26.33 -5.89
CA ILE A 73 23.10 -26.33 -4.72
C ILE A 73 21.65 -26.30 -5.19
N ASN A 74 20.80 -27.17 -4.64
CA ASN A 74 19.35 -27.09 -4.81
C ASN A 74 18.76 -26.21 -3.72
N ALA A 75 18.17 -25.08 -4.10
CA ALA A 75 17.57 -24.12 -3.19
C ALA A 75 16.05 -24.02 -3.42
N HIS A 76 15.31 -23.83 -2.34
CA HIS A 76 13.89 -23.52 -2.38
C HIS A 76 13.69 -22.17 -1.72
N ILE A 77 13.38 -21.13 -2.53
CA ILE A 77 13.24 -19.75 -2.05
C ILE A 77 11.77 -19.44 -1.85
N ARG A 78 11.35 -19.27 -0.61
CA ARG A 78 10.01 -18.80 -0.26
C ARG A 78 10.07 -17.38 0.30
N ARG A 79 9.05 -16.60 -0.04
CA ARG A 79 8.87 -15.25 0.50
C ARG A 79 7.71 -15.23 1.47
N GLY A 80 7.89 -14.55 2.60
CA GLY A 80 6.89 -14.40 3.64
C GLY A 80 6.66 -12.92 4.00
N PRO A 81 5.60 -12.62 4.76
CA PRO A 81 5.39 -11.29 5.31
C PRO A 81 6.50 -10.94 6.31
N LEU A 82 6.82 -9.65 6.40
CA LEU A 82 7.77 -9.12 7.38
C LEU A 82 7.10 -8.75 8.71
N GLY A 83 5.78 -8.49 8.70
CA GLY A 83 5.00 -8.15 9.88
C GLY A 83 4.18 -6.89 9.72
N VAL A 84 4.38 -5.91 10.60
CA VAL A 84 3.67 -4.63 10.61
C VAL A 84 4.41 -3.61 9.74
N VAL A 85 3.73 -3.06 8.74
CA VAL A 85 4.25 -2.01 7.86
C VAL A 85 3.60 -0.68 8.21
N LEU A 86 4.40 0.33 8.55
CA LEU A 86 3.91 1.71 8.63
C LEU A 86 4.07 2.34 7.24
N CYS A 87 2.93 2.66 6.60
CA CYS A 87 2.86 3.18 5.24
C CYS A 87 2.53 4.68 5.26
N LEU A 88 3.45 5.50 4.76
CA LEU A 88 3.35 6.96 4.71
C LEU A 88 3.57 7.46 3.29
N GLY A 89 2.52 7.89 2.61
CA GLY A 89 2.57 8.41 1.25
C GLY A 89 2.78 9.92 1.16
N PRO A 90 3.20 10.44 -0.02
CA PRO A 90 3.40 11.85 -0.27
C PRO A 90 2.09 12.56 -0.60
N TYR A 91 2.11 13.90 -0.60
CA TYR A 91 0.92 14.70 -0.91
C TYR A 91 0.75 15.02 -2.41
N ASN A 92 1.82 14.98 -3.20
CA ASN A 92 1.81 15.36 -4.62
C ASN A 92 1.24 14.28 -5.56
N TYR A 93 1.39 13.00 -5.17
CA TYR A 93 0.74 11.84 -5.80
C TYR A 93 0.12 10.96 -4.71
N PRO A 94 -0.90 11.49 -4.00
CA PRO A 94 -1.39 10.87 -2.77
C PRO A 94 -2.08 9.52 -2.98
N LEU A 95 -2.57 9.25 -4.17
CA LEU A 95 -3.12 7.95 -4.52
C LEU A 95 -2.03 7.02 -5.03
N ASN A 96 -1.39 7.34 -6.15
CA ASN A 96 -0.48 6.42 -6.84
C ASN A 96 0.74 6.05 -5.99
N GLU A 97 1.49 7.04 -5.51
CA GLU A 97 2.70 6.78 -4.74
C GLU A 97 2.42 6.07 -3.41
N THR A 98 1.29 6.40 -2.78
CA THR A 98 0.88 5.71 -1.55
C THR A 98 0.55 4.25 -1.83
N PHE A 99 -0.16 3.97 -2.91
CA PHE A 99 -0.55 2.61 -3.28
C PHE A 99 0.66 1.78 -3.75
N CYS A 100 1.71 2.43 -4.28
CA CYS A 100 2.98 1.76 -4.57
C CYS A 100 3.65 1.18 -3.30
N LEU A 101 3.36 1.71 -2.12
CA LEU A 101 3.82 1.18 -0.84
C LEU A 101 2.81 0.18 -0.24
N LEU A 102 1.53 0.56 -0.26
CA LEU A 102 0.44 -0.16 0.39
C LEU A 102 0.15 -1.53 -0.26
N ILE A 103 0.02 -1.55 -1.60
CA ILE A 103 -0.40 -2.74 -2.33
C ILE A 103 0.62 -3.90 -2.22
N PRO A 104 1.93 -3.69 -2.43
CA PRO A 104 2.91 -4.74 -2.22
C PRO A 104 2.95 -5.25 -0.77
N ALA A 105 2.80 -4.37 0.21
CA ALA A 105 2.75 -4.77 1.61
C ALA A 105 1.59 -5.72 1.89
N LEU A 106 0.39 -5.41 1.40
CA LEU A 106 -0.81 -6.20 1.61
C LEU A 106 -0.77 -7.54 0.88
N ILE A 107 -0.39 -7.56 -0.39
CA ILE A 107 -0.38 -8.78 -1.19
C ILE A 107 0.67 -9.77 -0.67
N MET A 108 1.77 -9.28 -0.12
CA MET A 108 2.79 -10.09 0.56
C MET A 108 2.33 -10.64 1.92
N GLY A 109 1.18 -10.18 2.45
CA GLY A 109 0.56 -10.69 3.66
C GLY A 109 0.95 -9.95 4.94
N ASN A 110 1.52 -8.76 4.82
CA ASN A 110 1.76 -7.91 5.97
C ASN A 110 0.46 -7.28 6.49
N THR A 111 0.48 -6.84 7.74
CA THR A 111 -0.50 -5.91 8.27
C THR A 111 0.00 -4.49 8.11
N VAL A 112 -0.90 -3.56 7.83
CA VAL A 112 -0.50 -2.19 7.49
C VAL A 112 -1.18 -1.18 8.40
N ILE A 113 -0.39 -0.26 8.93
CA ILE A 113 -0.84 1.00 9.49
C ILE A 113 -0.63 2.03 8.38
N PHE A 114 -1.73 2.51 7.81
CA PHE A 114 -1.71 3.45 6.70
C PHE A 114 -2.09 4.84 7.18
N LYS A 115 -1.22 5.80 6.96
CA LYS A 115 -1.49 7.21 7.23
C LYS A 115 -1.36 8.02 5.94
N PRO A 116 -2.49 8.48 5.36
CA PRO A 116 -2.48 9.38 4.21
C PRO A 116 -1.72 10.68 4.50
N ALA A 117 -1.22 11.31 3.46
CA ALA A 117 -0.65 12.66 3.55
C ALA A 117 -1.71 13.67 4.04
N LYS A 118 -1.26 14.85 4.51
CA LYS A 118 -2.18 15.91 4.98
C LYS A 118 -3.18 16.34 3.88
N HIS A 119 -2.70 16.46 2.67
CA HIS A 119 -3.50 16.69 1.46
C HIS A 119 -3.58 15.35 0.72
N GLY A 120 -4.77 14.89 0.39
CA GLY A 120 -5.04 13.55 -0.11
C GLY A 120 -5.72 12.62 0.92
N VAL A 121 -6.30 13.19 1.97
CA VAL A 121 -7.06 12.45 2.99
C VAL A 121 -8.43 12.03 2.49
N LEU A 122 -9.17 12.95 1.84
CA LEU A 122 -10.56 12.73 1.43
C LEU A 122 -10.67 11.69 0.31
N LEU A 123 -9.68 11.63 -0.58
CA LEU A 123 -9.69 10.67 -1.68
C LEU A 123 -9.65 9.20 -1.22
N ILE A 124 -9.21 8.95 0.01
CA ILE A 124 -9.20 7.61 0.60
C ILE A 124 -10.59 7.21 1.11
N SER A 125 -11.43 8.17 1.51
CA SER A 125 -12.76 7.91 2.08
C SER A 125 -13.64 6.99 1.21
N PRO A 126 -13.77 7.17 -0.12
CA PRO A 126 -14.56 6.29 -0.97
C PRO A 126 -14.03 4.84 -1.04
N LEU A 127 -12.77 4.61 -0.65
CA LEU A 127 -12.10 3.32 -0.73
C LEU A 127 -12.13 2.54 0.59
N ILE A 128 -12.52 3.17 1.70
CA ILE A 128 -12.54 2.54 3.03
C ILE A 128 -13.43 1.29 3.05
N GLU A 129 -14.63 1.38 2.50
CA GLU A 129 -15.56 0.26 2.48
C GLU A 129 -15.04 -0.90 1.62
N ALA A 130 -14.34 -0.60 0.51
CA ALA A 130 -13.71 -1.63 -0.31
C ALA A 130 -12.59 -2.36 0.46
N PHE A 131 -11.77 -1.65 1.20
CA PHE A 131 -10.77 -2.27 2.09
C PHE A 131 -11.44 -3.16 3.15
N LYS A 132 -12.44 -2.64 3.84
CA LYS A 132 -13.16 -3.36 4.89
C LYS A 132 -13.85 -4.63 4.38
N LYS A 133 -14.39 -4.60 3.16
CA LYS A 133 -15.11 -5.70 2.56
C LYS A 133 -14.20 -6.84 2.12
N HIS A 134 -13.01 -6.53 1.61
CA HIS A 134 -12.13 -7.51 0.98
C HIS A 134 -10.96 -7.96 1.85
N PHE A 135 -10.63 -7.21 2.91
CA PHE A 135 -9.56 -7.59 3.83
C PHE A 135 -10.09 -7.85 5.25
N PRO A 136 -9.56 -8.86 5.95
CA PRO A 136 -9.96 -9.13 7.32
C PRO A 136 -9.72 -7.94 8.25
N PRO A 137 -10.51 -7.80 9.33
CA PRO A 137 -10.27 -6.78 10.35
C PRO A 137 -8.82 -6.80 10.86
N GLY A 138 -8.22 -5.63 11.03
CA GLY A 138 -6.86 -5.46 11.52
C GLY A 138 -5.75 -5.60 10.48
N VAL A 139 -6.05 -6.09 9.26
CA VAL A 139 -5.04 -6.14 8.18
C VAL A 139 -4.67 -4.76 7.69
N ILE A 140 -5.65 -3.86 7.55
CA ILE A 140 -5.43 -2.44 7.20
C ILE A 140 -6.03 -1.57 8.29
N ASN A 141 -5.22 -0.67 8.84
CA ASN A 141 -5.63 0.31 9.83
C ASN A 141 -5.29 1.70 9.30
N ILE A 142 -6.31 2.51 9.04
CA ILE A 142 -6.14 3.84 8.44
C ILE A 142 -6.20 4.89 9.55
N LEU A 143 -5.16 5.73 9.64
CA LEU A 143 -5.05 6.77 10.65
C LEU A 143 -5.04 8.15 10.00
N PHE A 144 -5.90 9.03 10.47
CA PHE A 144 -6.00 10.41 10.02
C PHE A 144 -5.46 11.35 11.10
N GLY A 145 -4.51 12.22 10.74
CA GLY A 145 -3.94 13.19 11.66
C GLY A 145 -2.54 13.67 11.26
N ARG A 146 -1.94 14.47 12.14
CA ARG A 146 -0.60 15.02 11.91
C ARG A 146 0.47 13.93 12.01
N GLY A 147 1.39 13.87 11.03
CA GLY A 147 2.44 12.85 10.94
C GLY A 147 3.26 12.74 12.23
N ARG A 148 3.79 13.85 12.74
CA ARG A 148 4.60 13.84 13.98
C ARG A 148 3.84 13.32 15.21
N VAL A 149 2.53 13.57 15.27
CA VAL A 149 1.71 13.16 16.43
C VAL A 149 1.40 11.67 16.38
N LEU A 150 1.26 11.09 15.19
CA LEU A 150 0.85 9.71 15.01
C LEU A 150 2.03 8.78 14.71
N ALA A 151 2.92 9.17 13.79
CA ALA A 151 3.97 8.28 13.32
C ALA A 151 5.08 8.07 14.36
N THR A 152 5.46 9.12 15.10
CA THR A 152 6.51 9.02 16.13
C THR A 152 6.17 8.01 17.21
N PRO A 153 5.02 8.09 17.93
CA PRO A 153 4.69 7.09 18.94
C PRO A 153 4.53 5.67 18.39
N ILE A 154 4.10 5.54 17.13
CA ILE A 154 4.01 4.23 16.48
C ILE A 154 5.41 3.63 16.28
N MET A 155 6.38 4.42 15.83
CA MET A 155 7.77 3.97 15.68
C MET A 155 8.40 3.67 17.05
N GLU A 156 8.25 4.57 18.02
CA GLU A 156 8.73 4.39 19.40
C GLU A 156 8.18 3.14 20.10
N SER A 157 7.07 2.62 19.62
CA SER A 157 6.49 1.37 20.15
C SER A 157 7.37 0.14 19.93
N GLY A 158 8.34 0.19 19.01
CA GLY A 158 9.18 -0.93 18.59
C GLY A 158 8.43 -2.07 17.90
N LYS A 159 7.15 -1.84 17.49
CA LYS A 159 6.29 -2.87 16.88
C LYS A 159 6.18 -2.77 15.36
N VAL A 160 6.82 -1.78 14.76
CA VAL A 160 6.88 -1.60 13.30
C VAL A 160 8.03 -2.41 12.75
N ASN A 161 7.76 -3.32 11.82
CA ASN A 161 8.80 -4.13 11.19
C ASN A 161 9.37 -3.48 9.92
N VAL A 162 8.57 -2.64 9.25
CA VAL A 162 8.96 -1.92 8.04
C VAL A 162 8.38 -0.52 8.04
N LEU A 163 9.21 0.48 7.86
CA LEU A 163 8.80 1.83 7.51
C LEU A 163 8.81 1.98 5.98
N ALA A 164 7.65 2.10 5.37
CA ALA A 164 7.46 2.38 3.94
C ALA A 164 7.05 3.84 3.78
N LEU A 165 7.98 4.69 3.34
CA LEU A 165 7.78 6.14 3.28
C LEU A 165 8.25 6.70 1.94
N ILE A 166 7.40 7.54 1.34
CA ILE A 166 7.79 8.45 0.27
C ILE A 166 7.61 9.88 0.78
N GLY A 167 8.71 10.62 0.88
CA GLY A 167 8.71 11.97 1.45
C GLY A 167 10.11 12.54 1.61
N HIS A 168 10.26 13.53 2.50
CA HIS A 168 11.56 14.13 2.79
C HIS A 168 12.45 13.19 3.60
N SER A 169 13.75 13.16 3.25
CA SER A 169 14.76 12.36 3.98
C SER A 169 14.83 12.73 5.47
N SER A 170 14.66 14.00 5.83
CA SER A 170 14.61 14.41 7.22
C SER A 170 13.50 13.76 8.02
N SER A 171 12.32 13.53 7.39
CA SER A 171 11.21 12.81 8.04
C SER A 171 11.54 11.32 8.20
N ALA A 172 12.18 10.72 7.19
CA ALA A 172 12.60 9.33 7.26
C ALA A 172 13.64 9.12 8.38
N ASN A 173 14.68 9.96 8.43
CA ASN A 173 15.73 9.89 9.45
C ASN A 173 15.16 10.05 10.87
N SER A 174 14.31 11.08 11.08
CA SER A 174 13.66 11.30 12.38
C SER A 174 12.80 10.11 12.84
N LEU A 175 12.10 9.45 11.94
CA LEU A 175 11.30 8.28 12.27
C LEU A 175 12.18 7.03 12.51
N GLN A 176 13.28 6.90 11.78
CA GLN A 176 14.24 5.83 12.00
C GLN A 176 14.93 5.97 13.36
N GLU A 177 15.30 7.18 13.76
CA GLU A 177 15.88 7.47 15.08
C GLU A 177 14.90 7.23 16.23
N SER A 178 13.59 7.24 15.95
CA SER A 178 12.54 6.98 16.94
C SER A 178 12.23 5.49 17.13
N HIS A 179 12.80 4.60 16.32
CA HIS A 179 12.59 3.15 16.40
C HIS A 179 13.70 2.50 17.24
#